data_d00558faaef24b9548483312aa6b5d2e
#
_entry.id   d00558faaef24b9548483312aa6b5d2e
#
_cell.length_a   1.000
_cell.length_b   1.000
_cell.length_c   1.000
_cell.angle_alpha   90.00
_cell.angle_beta   90.00
_cell.angle_gamma   90.00
#
_symmetry.space_group_name_H-M   'P 1'
#
loop_
_entity.id
_entity.type
_entity.pdbx_description
1 polymer ?
#
loop_
_entity_poly.entity_id
_entity_poly.type
_entity_poly.pdbx_seq_one_letter_code
_entity_poly.pdbx_strand_id
1 'polypeptide(L)'
;VAAGQAAMLNYSRMDETEADQIGLQYLTSAGYRPQGLQGAFEKIRRKQWASGIDIPEYLSTHPDVGGRINEIHARIQGLPAAVRNRKDDDTRFNRVKTLIWARYGDPDAAARFFAKQLEGKKPDCLAYMGQGILAERRNQIKDADAAFSRALACAPGDALVVREAGRFYYNKGDARAGRTLLRALELDPNDIMAQFFYARLLDGSGDKASAHKYYQQVLRRLPQDAEVHYYYGRSLGEAGKVFDAYLHLAYSSLYQNDKRKTESWLKQARPLARTPVEQDQLKRFEAIYAERQEVWK
;
A
#
# COMPACT_ATOMS: atom_id res chain seq x y z
N VAL A 1 26.71 38.47 21.11
CA VAL A 1 25.68 37.41 21.08
C VAL A 1 24.67 37.69 19.96
N ALA A 2 24.11 38.90 19.85
CA ALA A 2 23.10 39.25 18.84
C ALA A 2 23.58 39.17 17.39
N ALA A 3 24.83 39.56 17.10
CA ALA A 3 25.41 39.50 15.76
C ALA A 3 25.64 38.05 15.30
N GLY A 4 26.00 37.14 16.20
CA GLY A 4 26.17 35.70 15.89
C GLY A 4 24.82 35.00 15.63
N GLN A 5 23.78 35.36 16.39
CA GLN A 5 22.43 34.86 16.17
C GLN A 5 21.84 35.37 14.84
N ALA A 6 22.05 36.63 14.49
CA ALA A 6 21.63 37.20 13.21
C ALA A 6 22.33 36.53 12.02
N ALA A 7 23.62 36.22 12.15
CA ALA A 7 24.37 35.49 11.13
C ALA A 7 23.86 34.06 10.96
N MET A 8 23.62 33.31 12.05
CA MET A 8 23.04 31.97 12.02
C MET A 8 21.66 31.94 11.37
N LEU A 9 20.80 32.89 11.72
CA LEU A 9 19.46 33.02 11.13
C LEU A 9 19.52 33.36 9.63
N ASN A 10 20.53 34.13 9.21
CA ASN A 10 20.71 34.45 7.79
C ASN A 10 21.23 33.26 6.98
N TYR A 11 22.17 32.49 7.53
CA TYR A 11 22.60 31.22 6.95
C TYR A 11 21.39 30.27 6.79
N SER A 12 20.59 30.09 7.84
CA SER A 12 19.42 29.23 7.78
C SER A 12 18.44 29.65 6.66
N ARG A 13 18.22 30.96 6.43
CA ARG A 13 17.35 31.44 5.36
C ARG A 13 17.91 31.16 3.96
N MET A 14 19.21 31.28 3.79
CA MET A 14 19.87 30.99 2.51
C MET A 14 19.79 29.50 2.18
N ASP A 15 20.05 28.65 3.18
CA ASP A 15 19.95 27.20 3.04
C ASP A 15 18.53 26.76 2.69
N GLU A 16 17.52 27.36 3.32
CA GLU A 16 16.10 27.10 3.02
C GLU A 16 15.72 27.53 1.58
N THR A 17 16.20 28.70 1.15
CA THR A 17 15.96 29.18 -0.21
C THR A 17 16.59 28.26 -1.25
N GLU A 18 17.81 27.79 -0.99
CA GLU A 18 18.52 26.83 -1.86
C GLU A 18 17.77 25.48 -1.89
N ALA A 19 17.38 24.97 -0.72
CA ALA A 19 16.63 23.72 -0.60
C ALA A 19 15.28 23.79 -1.37
N ASP A 20 14.56 24.92 -1.26
CA ASP A 20 13.31 25.13 -1.99
C ASP A 20 13.52 25.18 -3.50
N GLN A 21 14.60 25.82 -3.95
CA GLN A 21 14.96 25.90 -5.35
C GLN A 21 15.30 24.53 -5.92
N ILE A 22 16.15 23.77 -5.24
CA ILE A 22 16.54 22.42 -5.64
C ILE A 22 15.31 21.49 -5.58
N GLY A 23 14.49 21.60 -4.53
CA GLY A 23 13.24 20.85 -4.38
C GLY A 23 12.27 21.12 -5.53
N LEU A 24 12.12 22.38 -5.94
CA LEU A 24 11.30 22.75 -7.10
C LEU A 24 11.85 22.17 -8.41
N GLN A 25 13.17 22.16 -8.59
CA GLN A 25 13.82 21.54 -9.75
C GLN A 25 13.58 20.03 -9.79
N TYR A 26 13.76 19.33 -8.69
CA TYR A 26 13.50 17.89 -8.62
C TYR A 26 12.03 17.57 -8.89
N LEU A 27 11.11 18.32 -8.28
CA LEU A 27 9.67 18.15 -8.49
C LEU A 27 9.31 18.27 -9.97
N THR A 28 9.80 19.34 -10.63
CA THR A 28 9.50 19.60 -12.03
C THR A 28 10.20 18.64 -13.00
N SER A 29 11.43 18.22 -12.69
CA SER A 29 12.18 17.22 -13.46
C SER A 29 11.52 15.84 -13.38
N ALA A 30 10.93 15.51 -12.23
CA ALA A 30 10.14 14.29 -12.04
C ALA A 30 8.76 14.33 -12.72
N GLY A 31 8.42 15.42 -13.41
CA GLY A 31 7.17 15.54 -14.17
C GLY A 31 5.98 16.09 -13.40
N TYR A 32 6.12 16.38 -12.09
CA TYR A 32 5.05 16.94 -11.27
C TYR A 32 4.81 18.43 -11.56
N ARG A 33 3.61 18.90 -11.21
CA ARG A 33 3.30 20.33 -11.32
C ARG A 33 4.00 21.13 -10.22
N PRO A 34 4.58 22.28 -10.53
CA PRO A 34 5.33 23.08 -9.56
C PRO A 34 4.47 23.61 -8.40
N GLN A 35 3.17 23.85 -8.60
CA GLN A 35 2.24 24.31 -7.56
C GLN A 35 2.07 23.31 -6.40
N GLY A 36 2.48 22.06 -6.58
CA GLY A 36 2.49 21.06 -5.53
C GLY A 36 3.36 21.46 -4.34
N LEU A 37 4.53 22.07 -4.59
CA LEU A 37 5.42 22.57 -3.55
C LEU A 37 4.76 23.73 -2.77
N GLN A 38 4.23 24.72 -3.46
CA GLN A 38 3.51 25.83 -2.83
C GLN A 38 2.35 25.33 -1.97
N GLY A 39 1.53 24.42 -2.50
CA GLY A 39 0.39 23.83 -1.78
C GLY A 39 0.79 23.05 -0.53
N ALA A 40 1.98 22.42 -0.51
CA ALA A 40 2.51 21.76 0.68
C ALA A 40 2.80 22.80 1.80
N PHE A 41 3.49 23.89 1.49
CA PHE A 41 3.76 24.97 2.46
C PHE A 41 2.48 25.66 2.97
N GLU A 42 1.49 25.87 2.09
CA GLU A 42 0.19 26.41 2.51
C GLU A 42 -0.55 25.47 3.48
N LYS A 43 -0.43 24.16 3.30
CA LYS A 43 -0.99 23.17 4.25
C LYS A 43 -0.27 23.21 5.59
N ILE A 44 1.06 23.33 5.59
CA ILE A 44 1.87 23.48 6.80
C ILE A 44 1.44 24.73 7.55
N ARG A 45 1.37 25.88 6.87
CA ARG A 45 0.94 27.16 7.45
C ARG A 45 -0.47 27.09 8.07
N ARG A 46 -1.43 26.44 7.36
CA ARG A 46 -2.79 26.27 7.91
C ARG A 46 -2.82 25.41 9.17
N LYS A 47 -2.00 24.35 9.24
CA LYS A 47 -1.89 23.54 10.46
C LYS A 47 -1.33 24.33 11.62
N GLN A 48 -0.32 25.18 11.40
CA GLN A 48 0.20 26.08 12.43
C GLN A 48 -0.91 26.95 13.06
N TRP A 49 -1.73 27.56 12.22
CA TRP A 49 -2.83 28.42 12.68
C TRP A 49 -3.92 27.67 13.46
N ALA A 50 -4.18 26.42 13.09
CA ALA A 50 -5.24 25.62 13.73
C ALA A 50 -4.84 24.96 15.06
N SER A 51 -3.54 24.72 15.28
CA SER A 51 -3.04 24.00 16.46
C SER A 51 -2.76 24.88 17.67
N GLY A 52 -2.70 26.20 17.52
CA GLY A 52 -2.71 27.21 18.61
C GLY A 52 -1.60 27.17 19.68
N ILE A 53 -0.89 26.07 19.88
CA ILE A 53 -0.01 25.85 21.03
C ILE A 53 1.32 25.13 20.72
N ASP A 54 1.42 24.27 19.68
CA ASP A 54 2.69 23.62 19.38
C ASP A 54 3.16 23.95 17.95
N ILE A 55 4.19 24.78 17.88
CA ILE A 55 4.97 24.95 16.67
C ILE A 55 5.62 23.60 16.41
N PRO A 56 5.28 22.87 15.31
CA PRO A 56 6.00 21.65 14.96
C PRO A 56 7.50 21.91 14.97
N GLU A 57 8.30 21.00 15.52
CA GLU A 57 9.75 21.11 15.65
C GLU A 57 10.42 21.59 14.35
N TYR A 58 9.93 21.09 13.20
CA TYR A 58 10.33 21.54 11.87
C TYR A 58 10.24 23.07 11.70
N LEU A 59 9.21 23.71 12.20
CA LEU A 59 8.98 25.16 12.00
C LEU A 59 9.74 26.05 12.99
N SER A 60 10.21 25.47 14.10
CA SER A 60 11.12 26.16 15.02
C SER A 60 12.54 26.21 14.44
N THR A 61 12.91 25.21 13.64
CA THR A 61 14.21 25.10 12.96
C THR A 61 14.21 25.69 11.55
N HIS A 62 13.03 25.84 10.90
CA HIS A 62 12.84 26.31 9.52
C HIS A 62 11.88 27.52 9.46
N PRO A 63 12.32 28.70 9.85
CA PRO A 63 11.46 29.90 9.98
C PRO A 63 11.00 30.45 8.62
N ASP A 64 10.03 31.38 8.69
CA ASP A 64 9.55 32.20 7.56
C ASP A 64 8.82 31.42 6.43
N VAL A 65 7.87 30.55 6.81
CA VAL A 65 7.02 29.84 5.83
C VAL A 65 6.27 30.81 4.91
N GLY A 66 5.94 32.02 5.37
CA GLY A 66 5.24 33.03 4.57
C GLY A 66 6.10 33.58 3.42
N GLY A 67 7.33 33.96 3.72
CA GLY A 67 8.29 34.46 2.74
C GLY A 67 8.63 33.38 1.71
N ARG A 68 8.85 32.14 2.16
CA ARG A 68 9.12 30.97 1.30
C ARG A 68 7.97 30.72 0.31
N ILE A 69 6.72 30.79 0.73
CA ILE A 69 5.55 30.64 -0.17
C ILE A 69 5.59 31.70 -1.29
N ASN A 70 5.88 32.97 -0.95
CA ASN A 70 5.94 34.03 -1.92
C ASN A 70 7.11 33.85 -2.92
N GLU A 71 8.27 33.42 -2.44
CA GLU A 71 9.43 33.16 -3.27
C GLU A 71 9.20 31.96 -4.21
N ILE A 72 8.66 30.87 -3.70
CA ILE A 72 8.26 29.70 -4.52
C ILE A 72 7.25 30.13 -5.58
N HIS A 73 6.26 30.94 -5.22
CA HIS A 73 5.28 31.47 -6.19
C HIS A 73 5.96 32.26 -7.30
N ALA A 74 6.84 33.21 -6.97
CA ALA A 74 7.58 34.01 -7.94
C ALA A 74 8.42 33.13 -8.89
N ARG A 75 9.13 32.12 -8.35
CA ARG A 75 9.91 31.15 -9.13
C ARG A 75 9.02 30.32 -10.07
N ILE A 76 7.85 29.89 -9.63
CA ILE A 76 6.88 29.18 -10.46
C ILE A 76 6.41 30.05 -11.63
N GLN A 77 6.16 31.34 -11.40
CA GLN A 77 5.77 32.25 -12.50
C GLN A 77 6.86 32.42 -13.54
N GLY A 78 8.14 32.30 -13.18
CA GLY A 78 9.27 32.31 -14.10
C GLY A 78 9.49 31.02 -14.91
N LEU A 79 8.78 29.93 -14.60
CA LEU A 79 8.94 28.68 -15.34
C LEU A 79 8.25 28.74 -16.71
N PRO A 80 8.76 27.98 -17.70
CA PRO A 80 8.11 27.85 -19.02
C PRO A 80 6.65 27.42 -18.85
N ALA A 81 5.76 27.95 -19.69
CA ALA A 81 4.31 27.67 -19.64
C ALA A 81 3.99 26.16 -19.68
N ALA A 82 4.75 25.39 -20.44
CA ALA A 82 4.59 23.94 -20.54
C ALA A 82 4.85 23.22 -19.19
N VAL A 83 5.72 23.75 -18.34
CA VAL A 83 5.99 23.23 -16.99
C VAL A 83 4.99 23.79 -15.99
N ARG A 84 4.77 25.10 -16.03
CA ARG A 84 3.86 25.78 -15.11
C ARG A 84 2.42 25.28 -15.19
N ASN A 85 1.94 24.92 -16.38
CA ASN A 85 0.56 24.50 -16.62
C ASN A 85 0.38 22.97 -16.61
N ARG A 86 1.35 22.21 -16.13
CA ARG A 86 1.20 20.76 -15.96
C ARG A 86 0.00 20.43 -15.10
N LYS A 87 -0.70 19.36 -15.47
CA LYS A 87 -1.74 18.75 -14.65
C LYS A 87 -1.16 17.55 -13.92
N ASP A 88 -1.52 17.38 -12.66
CA ASP A 88 -1.18 16.15 -11.93
C ASP A 88 -2.12 15.03 -12.36
N ASP A 89 -1.57 13.81 -12.44
CA ASP A 89 -2.36 12.61 -12.41
C ASP A 89 -2.33 12.04 -10.98
N ASP A 90 -3.31 12.48 -10.19
CA ASP A 90 -3.47 12.04 -8.80
C ASP A 90 -4.15 10.67 -8.68
N THR A 91 -4.42 9.97 -9.78
CA THR A 91 -5.18 8.72 -9.79
C THR A 91 -4.57 7.68 -8.87
N ARG A 92 -3.26 7.42 -8.98
CA ARG A 92 -2.55 6.46 -8.12
C ARG A 92 -2.54 6.91 -6.67
N PHE A 93 -2.26 8.19 -6.43
CA PHE A 93 -2.24 8.75 -5.08
C PHE A 93 -3.62 8.62 -4.41
N ASN A 94 -4.69 8.98 -5.09
CA ASN A 94 -6.05 8.90 -4.55
C ASN A 94 -6.46 7.45 -4.26
N ARG A 95 -6.07 6.48 -5.09
CA ARG A 95 -6.27 5.04 -4.84
C ARG A 95 -5.59 4.59 -3.55
N VAL A 96 -4.30 4.87 -3.39
CA VAL A 96 -3.53 4.51 -2.19
C VAL A 96 -4.09 5.23 -0.96
N LYS A 97 -4.36 6.52 -1.06
CA LYS A 97 -4.96 7.32 0.01
C LYS A 97 -6.29 6.75 0.47
N THR A 98 -7.17 6.37 -0.46
CA THR A 98 -8.47 5.75 -0.14
C THR A 98 -8.28 4.45 0.63
N LEU A 99 -7.38 3.56 0.16
CA LEU A 99 -7.09 2.30 0.85
C LEU A 99 -6.53 2.53 2.27
N ILE A 100 -5.59 3.46 2.43
CA ILE A 100 -4.99 3.78 3.73
C ILE A 100 -6.06 4.32 4.69
N TRP A 101 -6.85 5.30 4.26
CA TRP A 101 -7.93 5.84 5.07
C TRP A 101 -8.96 4.78 5.47
N ALA A 102 -9.39 3.94 4.54
CA ALA A 102 -10.38 2.92 4.80
C ALA A 102 -9.88 1.82 5.75
N ARG A 103 -8.61 1.41 5.61
CA ARG A 103 -8.04 0.27 6.36
C ARG A 103 -7.42 0.66 7.69
N TYR A 104 -6.76 1.83 7.76
CA TYR A 104 -5.91 2.20 8.89
C TYR A 104 -6.26 3.54 9.54
N GLY A 105 -7.05 4.39 8.87
CA GLY A 105 -7.49 5.67 9.40
C GLY A 105 -8.39 5.50 10.64
N ASP A 106 -8.50 6.57 11.45
CA ASP A 106 -9.52 6.65 12.48
C ASP A 106 -10.91 6.43 11.84
N PRO A 107 -11.73 5.51 12.36
CA PRO A 107 -12.96 5.11 11.70
C PRO A 107 -13.96 6.25 11.47
N ASP A 108 -14.06 7.19 12.42
CA ASP A 108 -15.03 8.30 12.31
C ASP A 108 -14.50 9.40 11.40
N ALA A 109 -13.21 9.68 11.45
CA ALA A 109 -12.57 10.58 10.50
C ALA A 109 -12.63 10.05 9.06
N ALA A 110 -12.43 8.75 8.87
CA ALA A 110 -12.57 8.09 7.56
C ALA A 110 -14.01 8.16 7.05
N ALA A 111 -15.01 7.93 7.91
CA ALA A 111 -16.42 8.04 7.54
C ALA A 111 -16.75 9.46 7.06
N ARG A 112 -16.34 10.49 7.80
CA ARG A 112 -16.52 11.90 7.39
C ARG A 112 -15.79 12.22 6.09
N PHE A 113 -14.55 11.70 5.94
CA PHE A 113 -13.77 11.90 4.72
C PHE A 113 -14.50 11.35 3.49
N PHE A 114 -14.99 10.09 3.53
CA PHE A 114 -15.70 9.49 2.41
C PHE A 114 -17.08 10.12 2.18
N ALA A 115 -17.80 10.48 3.22
CA ALA A 115 -19.07 11.19 3.08
C ALA A 115 -18.89 12.49 2.29
N LYS A 116 -17.88 13.28 2.64
CA LYS A 116 -17.53 14.54 1.94
C LYS A 116 -17.18 14.33 0.45
N GLN A 117 -16.51 13.21 0.10
CA GLN A 117 -16.18 12.90 -1.30
C GLN A 117 -17.41 12.51 -2.13
N LEU A 118 -18.52 12.16 -1.48
CA LEU A 118 -19.78 11.80 -2.12
C LEU A 118 -20.77 12.98 -2.21
N GLU A 119 -20.43 14.11 -1.60
CA GLU A 119 -21.20 15.35 -1.75
C GLU A 119 -20.99 15.93 -3.16
N GLY A 120 -22.09 16.35 -3.81
CA GLY A 120 -22.05 17.04 -5.09
C GLY A 120 -22.59 16.23 -6.28
N LYS A 121 -22.51 16.84 -7.46
CA LYS A 121 -23.12 16.32 -8.69
C LYS A 121 -22.37 15.12 -9.29
N LYS A 122 -21.10 14.93 -8.96
CA LYS A 122 -20.27 13.84 -9.49
C LYS A 122 -19.54 13.16 -8.31
N PRO A 123 -20.15 12.13 -7.73
CA PRO A 123 -19.54 11.42 -6.60
C PRO A 123 -18.24 10.72 -7.03
N ASP A 124 -17.28 10.66 -6.10
CA ASP A 124 -16.05 9.89 -6.30
C ASP A 124 -16.34 8.39 -6.08
N CYS A 125 -16.19 7.59 -7.14
CA CYS A 125 -16.43 6.15 -7.10
C CYS A 125 -15.52 5.42 -6.10
N LEU A 126 -14.28 5.91 -5.90
CA LEU A 126 -13.37 5.36 -4.90
C LEU A 126 -13.88 5.58 -3.47
N ALA A 127 -14.67 6.63 -3.23
CA ALA A 127 -15.25 6.88 -1.91
C ALA A 127 -16.30 5.81 -1.53
N TYR A 128 -17.11 5.32 -2.48
CA TYR A 128 -17.98 4.17 -2.23
C TYR A 128 -17.19 2.91 -1.87
N MET A 129 -16.09 2.63 -2.59
CA MET A 129 -15.18 1.53 -2.24
C MET A 129 -14.60 1.72 -0.83
N GLY A 130 -14.15 2.94 -0.51
CA GLY A 130 -13.64 3.28 0.82
C GLY A 130 -14.67 3.08 1.93
N GLN A 131 -15.92 3.48 1.71
CA GLN A 131 -17.03 3.20 2.63
C GLN A 131 -17.27 1.69 2.80
N GLY A 132 -17.19 0.91 1.71
CA GLY A 132 -17.35 -0.54 1.76
C GLY A 132 -16.28 -1.21 2.63
N ILE A 133 -15.00 -0.84 2.44
CA ILE A 133 -13.88 -1.34 3.25
C ILE A 133 -14.04 -0.93 4.72
N LEU A 134 -14.43 0.32 4.99
CA LEU A 134 -14.63 0.82 6.35
C LEU A 134 -15.78 0.11 7.05
N ALA A 135 -16.90 -0.10 6.37
CA ALA A 135 -18.05 -0.83 6.91
C ALA A 135 -17.71 -2.31 7.18
N GLU A 136 -16.95 -2.96 6.27
CA GLU A 136 -16.42 -4.32 6.51
C GLU A 136 -15.56 -4.36 7.79
N ARG A 137 -14.65 -3.39 7.96
CA ARG A 137 -13.78 -3.27 9.14
C ARG A 137 -14.59 -3.09 10.43
N ARG A 138 -15.73 -2.41 10.36
CA ARG A 138 -16.69 -2.23 11.48
C ARG A 138 -17.65 -3.42 11.64
N ASN A 139 -17.50 -4.47 10.86
CA ASN A 139 -18.40 -5.62 10.79
C ASN A 139 -19.86 -5.26 10.42
N GLN A 140 -20.06 -4.15 9.72
CA GLN A 140 -21.34 -3.68 9.21
C GLN A 140 -21.58 -4.27 7.80
N ILE A 141 -21.89 -5.58 7.74
CA ILE A 141 -21.86 -6.35 6.48
C ILE A 141 -22.85 -5.86 5.44
N LYS A 142 -24.07 -5.48 5.86
CA LYS A 142 -25.11 -4.97 4.95
C LYS A 142 -24.69 -3.63 4.33
N ASP A 143 -24.10 -2.75 5.14
CA ASP A 143 -23.63 -1.45 4.68
C ASP A 143 -22.43 -1.61 3.74
N ALA A 144 -21.54 -2.55 4.04
CA ALA A 144 -20.40 -2.89 3.19
C ALA A 144 -20.88 -3.40 1.81
N ASP A 145 -21.86 -4.32 1.78
CA ASP A 145 -22.41 -4.85 0.53
C ASP A 145 -23.09 -3.75 -0.31
N ALA A 146 -23.87 -2.89 0.34
CA ALA A 146 -24.52 -1.76 -0.34
C ALA A 146 -23.48 -0.77 -0.92
N ALA A 147 -22.41 -0.48 -0.17
CA ALA A 147 -21.34 0.41 -0.61
C ALA A 147 -20.53 -0.18 -1.76
N PHE A 148 -20.15 -1.46 -1.69
CA PHE A 148 -19.45 -2.14 -2.80
C PHE A 148 -20.34 -2.27 -4.05
N SER A 149 -21.63 -2.51 -3.89
CA SER A 149 -22.58 -2.52 -5.01
C SER A 149 -22.64 -1.16 -5.72
N ARG A 150 -22.66 -0.05 -4.96
CA ARG A 150 -22.58 1.31 -5.53
C ARG A 150 -21.24 1.57 -6.20
N ALA A 151 -20.13 1.12 -5.60
CA ALA A 151 -18.79 1.27 -6.18
C ALA A 151 -18.68 0.55 -7.54
N LEU A 152 -19.17 -0.69 -7.63
CA LEU A 152 -19.19 -1.48 -8.87
C LEU A 152 -20.08 -0.86 -9.94
N ALA A 153 -21.24 -0.30 -9.57
CA ALA A 153 -22.11 0.41 -10.51
C ALA A 153 -21.47 1.71 -11.02
N CYS A 154 -20.75 2.41 -10.15
CA CYS A 154 -20.08 3.67 -10.46
C CYS A 154 -18.83 3.48 -11.32
N ALA A 155 -18.03 2.44 -11.07
CA ALA A 155 -16.75 2.18 -11.75
C ALA A 155 -16.58 0.69 -12.13
N PRO A 156 -17.40 0.14 -13.03
CA PRO A 156 -17.39 -1.29 -13.37
C PRO A 156 -16.10 -1.74 -14.10
N GLY A 157 -15.36 -0.79 -14.67
CA GLY A 157 -14.08 -1.01 -15.36
C GLY A 157 -12.84 -0.70 -14.52
N ASP A 158 -12.99 -0.34 -13.25
CA ASP A 158 -11.85 -0.07 -12.37
C ASP A 158 -11.42 -1.35 -11.65
N ALA A 159 -10.25 -1.87 -12.04
CA ALA A 159 -9.70 -3.12 -11.50
C ALA A 159 -9.59 -3.11 -9.97
N LEU A 160 -9.20 -1.97 -9.36
CA LEU A 160 -9.08 -1.82 -7.91
C LEU A 160 -10.44 -1.95 -7.21
N VAL A 161 -11.47 -1.28 -7.74
CA VAL A 161 -12.83 -1.33 -7.18
C VAL A 161 -13.38 -2.75 -7.27
N VAL A 162 -13.23 -3.39 -8.44
CA VAL A 162 -13.70 -4.76 -8.67
C VAL A 162 -12.96 -5.76 -7.78
N ARG A 163 -11.62 -5.60 -7.63
CA ARG A 163 -10.82 -6.43 -6.72
C ARG A 163 -11.28 -6.32 -5.26
N GLU A 164 -11.45 -5.11 -4.76
CA GLU A 164 -11.86 -4.91 -3.35
C GLU A 164 -13.27 -5.48 -3.07
N ALA A 165 -14.19 -5.33 -4.01
CA ALA A 165 -15.49 -5.98 -3.92
C ALA A 165 -15.36 -7.51 -3.94
N GLY A 166 -14.54 -8.06 -4.84
CA GLY A 166 -14.29 -9.51 -4.93
C GLY A 166 -13.66 -10.07 -3.65
N ARG A 167 -12.69 -9.35 -3.06
CA ARG A 167 -12.09 -9.66 -1.77
C ARG A 167 -13.14 -9.68 -0.64
N PHE A 168 -14.00 -8.69 -0.60
CA PHE A 168 -15.10 -8.63 0.37
C PHE A 168 -16.04 -9.82 0.23
N TYR A 169 -16.49 -10.14 -0.99
CA TYR A 169 -17.35 -11.29 -1.25
C TYR A 169 -16.67 -12.60 -0.86
N TYR A 170 -15.37 -12.75 -1.17
CA TYR A 170 -14.59 -13.92 -0.75
C TYR A 170 -14.58 -14.07 0.78
N ASN A 171 -14.27 -12.99 1.50
CA ASN A 171 -14.22 -13.01 2.97
C ASN A 171 -15.56 -13.37 3.62
N LYS A 172 -16.67 -13.16 2.92
CA LYS A 172 -18.01 -13.49 3.39
C LYS A 172 -18.55 -14.84 2.89
N GLY A 173 -17.77 -15.56 2.10
CA GLY A 173 -18.23 -16.79 1.48
C GLY A 173 -19.36 -16.57 0.46
N ASP A 174 -19.47 -15.38 -0.10
CA ASP A 174 -20.53 -15.01 -1.05
C ASP A 174 -20.22 -15.59 -2.43
N ALA A 175 -21.22 -16.18 -3.08
CA ALA A 175 -21.10 -16.81 -4.39
C ALA A 175 -20.62 -15.84 -5.50
N ARG A 176 -20.78 -14.53 -5.31
CA ARG A 176 -20.29 -13.50 -6.24
C ARG A 176 -18.77 -13.41 -6.31
N ALA A 177 -18.04 -13.94 -5.31
CA ALA A 177 -16.59 -13.79 -5.18
C ALA A 177 -15.82 -14.25 -6.44
N GLY A 178 -16.09 -15.44 -6.93
CA GLY A 178 -15.36 -16.03 -8.06
C GLY A 178 -15.45 -15.18 -9.32
N ARG A 179 -16.66 -14.84 -9.72
CA ARG A 179 -16.90 -14.01 -10.91
C ARG A 179 -16.30 -12.61 -10.76
N THR A 180 -16.40 -12.03 -9.58
CA THR A 180 -15.88 -10.67 -9.33
C THR A 180 -14.37 -10.63 -9.33
N LEU A 181 -13.69 -11.62 -8.69
CA LEU A 181 -12.23 -11.72 -8.70
C LEU A 181 -11.69 -12.03 -10.11
N LEU A 182 -12.35 -12.91 -10.84
CA LEU A 182 -11.99 -13.17 -12.23
C LEU A 182 -12.11 -11.91 -13.10
N ARG A 183 -13.19 -11.13 -12.91
CA ARG A 183 -13.35 -9.85 -13.59
C ARG A 183 -12.24 -8.85 -13.24
N ALA A 184 -11.79 -8.81 -12.00
CA ALA A 184 -10.64 -7.98 -11.60
C ALA A 184 -9.36 -8.39 -12.35
N LEU A 185 -9.12 -9.70 -12.52
CA LEU A 185 -7.97 -10.24 -13.27
C LEU A 185 -8.09 -10.02 -14.79
N GLU A 186 -9.29 -9.97 -15.35
CA GLU A 186 -9.49 -9.56 -16.75
C GLU A 186 -9.15 -8.09 -16.97
N LEU A 187 -9.44 -7.23 -16.00
CA LEU A 187 -9.13 -5.80 -16.05
C LEU A 187 -7.64 -5.51 -15.78
N ASP A 188 -7.04 -6.22 -14.84
CA ASP A 188 -5.62 -6.16 -14.53
C ASP A 188 -5.08 -7.57 -14.21
N PRO A 189 -4.54 -8.29 -15.20
CA PRO A 189 -3.98 -9.63 -15.01
C PRO A 189 -2.80 -9.66 -14.02
N ASN A 190 -2.18 -8.50 -13.77
CA ASN A 190 -1.03 -8.36 -12.88
C ASN A 190 -1.39 -7.90 -11.45
N ASP A 191 -2.67 -7.76 -11.13
CA ASP A 191 -3.10 -7.43 -9.77
C ASP A 191 -2.80 -8.59 -8.80
N ILE A 192 -1.75 -8.43 -8.01
CA ILE A 192 -1.25 -9.46 -7.08
C ILE A 192 -2.30 -9.85 -6.05
N MET A 193 -3.07 -8.87 -5.54
CA MET A 193 -4.09 -9.16 -4.54
C MET A 193 -5.28 -9.91 -5.14
N ALA A 194 -5.69 -9.57 -6.37
CA ALA A 194 -6.71 -10.33 -7.08
C ALA A 194 -6.25 -11.77 -7.34
N GLN A 195 -4.99 -11.96 -7.79
CA GLN A 195 -4.39 -13.29 -7.96
C GLN A 195 -4.39 -14.09 -6.65
N PHE A 196 -4.02 -13.47 -5.54
CA PHE A 196 -3.97 -14.11 -4.23
C PHE A 196 -5.35 -14.56 -3.75
N PHE A 197 -6.35 -13.69 -3.76
CA PHE A 197 -7.70 -14.06 -3.34
C PHE A 197 -8.36 -15.07 -4.29
N TYR A 198 -8.08 -14.97 -5.58
CA TYR A 198 -8.56 -15.96 -6.54
C TYR A 198 -7.90 -17.33 -6.35
N ALA A 199 -6.59 -17.36 -6.04
CA ALA A 199 -5.90 -18.60 -5.65
C ALA A 199 -6.55 -19.27 -4.43
N ARG A 200 -6.84 -18.50 -3.39
CA ARG A 200 -7.50 -19.00 -2.17
C ARG A 200 -8.91 -19.51 -2.46
N LEU A 201 -9.65 -18.88 -3.35
CA LEU A 201 -10.97 -19.32 -3.75
C LEU A 201 -10.91 -20.64 -4.52
N LEU A 202 -10.01 -20.77 -5.50
CA LEU A 202 -9.77 -22.01 -6.25
C LEU A 202 -9.33 -23.14 -5.31
N ASP A 203 -8.45 -22.85 -4.37
CA ASP A 203 -7.98 -23.78 -3.35
C ASP A 203 -9.15 -24.31 -2.50
N GLY A 204 -10.01 -23.44 -2.04
CA GLY A 204 -11.20 -23.79 -1.26
C GLY A 204 -12.26 -24.55 -2.06
N SER A 205 -12.31 -24.38 -3.39
CA SER A 205 -13.20 -25.14 -4.28
C SER A 205 -12.63 -26.49 -4.76
N GLY A 206 -11.38 -26.81 -4.39
CA GLY A 206 -10.71 -28.07 -4.73
C GLY A 206 -9.87 -28.01 -6.00
N ASP A 207 -9.87 -26.92 -6.77
CA ASP A 207 -8.96 -26.76 -7.92
C ASP A 207 -7.54 -26.37 -7.45
N LYS A 208 -6.87 -27.33 -6.82
CA LYS A 208 -5.51 -27.17 -6.29
C LYS A 208 -4.50 -26.83 -7.40
N ALA A 209 -4.68 -27.39 -8.59
CA ALA A 209 -3.74 -27.19 -9.69
C ALA A 209 -3.71 -25.73 -10.16
N SER A 210 -4.87 -25.13 -10.36
CA SER A 210 -4.98 -23.72 -10.72
C SER A 210 -4.58 -22.79 -9.55
N ALA A 211 -4.98 -23.12 -8.32
CA ALA A 211 -4.59 -22.36 -7.12
C ALA A 211 -3.07 -22.25 -6.99
N HIS A 212 -2.34 -23.38 -7.15
CA HIS A 212 -0.88 -23.41 -7.07
C HIS A 212 -0.20 -22.52 -8.12
N LYS A 213 -0.74 -22.46 -9.35
CA LYS A 213 -0.22 -21.55 -10.40
C LYS A 213 -0.33 -20.09 -9.96
N TYR A 214 -1.46 -19.69 -9.41
CA TYR A 214 -1.65 -18.32 -8.93
C TYR A 214 -0.79 -18.01 -7.69
N TYR A 215 -0.68 -18.91 -6.70
CA TYR A 215 0.25 -18.70 -5.57
C TYR A 215 1.69 -18.51 -6.04
N GLN A 216 2.15 -19.32 -7.01
CA GLN A 216 3.49 -19.17 -7.59
C GLN A 216 3.67 -17.84 -8.33
N GLN A 217 2.63 -17.36 -9.04
CA GLN A 217 2.67 -16.04 -9.69
C GLN A 217 2.82 -14.92 -8.65
N VAL A 218 2.07 -14.99 -7.56
CA VAL A 218 2.17 -14.02 -6.46
C VAL A 218 3.56 -14.07 -5.83
N LEU A 219 4.09 -15.26 -5.50
CA LEU A 219 5.41 -15.42 -4.87
C LEU A 219 6.58 -15.00 -5.77
N ARG A 220 6.45 -15.04 -7.09
CA ARG A 220 7.47 -14.46 -7.98
C ARG A 220 7.61 -12.95 -7.81
N ARG A 221 6.57 -12.25 -7.41
CA ARG A 221 6.57 -10.80 -7.21
C ARG A 221 6.71 -10.38 -5.75
N LEU A 222 6.23 -11.20 -4.83
CA LEU A 222 6.29 -11.03 -3.38
C LEU A 222 6.93 -12.26 -2.72
N PRO A 223 8.24 -12.50 -2.95
CA PRO A 223 8.90 -13.73 -2.50
C PRO A 223 9.05 -13.85 -0.98
N GLN A 224 8.78 -12.78 -0.24
CA GLN A 224 8.90 -12.75 1.22
C GLN A 224 7.54 -12.54 1.92
N ASP A 225 6.43 -12.71 1.19
CA ASP A 225 5.11 -12.56 1.79
C ASP A 225 4.74 -13.79 2.62
N ALA A 226 4.68 -13.60 3.93
CA ALA A 226 4.43 -14.67 4.90
C ALA A 226 3.05 -15.30 4.74
N GLU A 227 2.04 -14.49 4.39
CA GLU A 227 0.65 -14.97 4.26
C GLU A 227 0.50 -15.84 3.02
N VAL A 228 1.08 -15.45 1.90
CA VAL A 228 1.07 -16.23 0.66
C VAL A 228 1.78 -17.57 0.87
N HIS A 229 2.95 -17.57 1.50
CA HIS A 229 3.66 -18.81 1.85
C HIS A 229 2.81 -19.72 2.74
N TYR A 230 2.09 -19.17 3.70
CA TYR A 230 1.23 -19.95 4.60
C TYR A 230 0.12 -20.67 3.83
N TYR A 231 -0.67 -19.94 3.04
CA TYR A 231 -1.78 -20.55 2.30
C TYR A 231 -1.29 -21.51 1.23
N TYR A 232 -0.21 -21.19 0.54
CA TYR A 232 0.38 -22.09 -0.45
C TYR A 232 0.92 -23.36 0.19
N GLY A 233 1.64 -23.25 1.31
CA GLY A 233 2.14 -24.41 2.07
C GLY A 233 1.01 -25.33 2.55
N ARG A 234 -0.07 -24.79 3.06
CA ARG A 234 -1.26 -25.57 3.43
C ARG A 234 -1.86 -26.31 2.22
N SER A 235 -2.06 -25.60 1.13
CA SER A 235 -2.61 -26.15 -0.11
C SER A 235 -1.74 -27.30 -0.66
N LEU A 236 -0.41 -27.14 -0.61
CA LEU A 236 0.54 -28.18 -0.97
C LEU A 236 0.44 -29.42 -0.07
N GLY A 237 0.29 -29.21 1.23
CA GLY A 237 0.10 -30.30 2.19
C GLY A 237 -1.18 -31.08 1.94
N GLU A 238 -2.29 -30.41 1.69
CA GLU A 238 -3.57 -31.02 1.32
C GLU A 238 -3.49 -31.76 -0.02
N ALA A 239 -2.59 -31.35 -0.93
CA ALA A 239 -2.31 -32.01 -2.20
C ALA A 239 -1.26 -33.13 -2.09
N GLY A 240 -0.79 -33.49 -0.88
CA GLY A 240 0.19 -34.55 -0.64
C GLY A 240 1.65 -34.18 -0.93
N LYS A 241 1.95 -32.92 -1.26
CA LYS A 241 3.31 -32.41 -1.51
C LYS A 241 3.97 -31.99 -0.20
N VAL A 242 4.29 -32.99 0.64
CA VAL A 242 4.61 -32.78 2.06
C VAL A 242 5.91 -31.99 2.26
N PHE A 243 6.96 -32.24 1.46
CA PHE A 243 8.21 -31.48 1.51
C PHE A 243 7.98 -29.99 1.22
N ASP A 244 7.36 -29.71 0.08
CA ASP A 244 7.07 -28.32 -0.33
C ASP A 244 6.18 -27.61 0.71
N ALA A 245 5.22 -28.34 1.28
CA ALA A 245 4.34 -27.81 2.33
C ALA A 245 5.13 -27.32 3.54
N TYR A 246 5.99 -28.19 4.11
CA TYR A 246 6.78 -27.79 5.26
C TYR A 246 7.78 -26.69 4.93
N LEU A 247 8.38 -26.70 3.76
CA LEU A 247 9.29 -25.65 3.31
C LEU A 247 8.59 -24.30 3.21
N HIS A 248 7.39 -24.24 2.62
CA HIS A 248 6.61 -22.99 2.52
C HIS A 248 6.09 -22.53 3.89
N LEU A 249 5.72 -23.43 4.79
CA LEU A 249 5.36 -23.08 6.17
C LEU A 249 6.58 -22.55 6.96
N ALA A 250 7.79 -23.08 6.68
CA ALA A 250 9.03 -22.54 7.24
C ALA A 250 9.31 -21.11 6.73
N TYR A 251 9.15 -20.84 5.41
CA TYR A 251 9.23 -19.49 4.86
C TYR A 251 8.21 -18.54 5.50
N SER A 252 6.96 -18.98 5.65
CA SER A 252 5.94 -18.17 6.31
C SER A 252 6.35 -17.75 7.71
N SER A 253 6.81 -18.71 8.53
CA SER A 253 7.24 -18.45 9.91
C SER A 253 8.48 -17.56 9.96
N LEU A 254 9.43 -17.77 9.03
CA LEU A 254 10.66 -16.96 8.90
C LEU A 254 10.33 -15.49 8.64
N TYR A 255 9.44 -15.22 7.70
CA TYR A 255 9.04 -13.86 7.35
C TYR A 255 8.11 -13.20 8.39
N GLN A 256 7.49 -14.00 9.27
CA GLN A 256 6.80 -13.52 10.48
C GLN A 256 7.74 -13.28 11.66
N ASN A 257 9.04 -13.53 11.51
CA ASN A 257 10.04 -13.51 12.59
C ASN A 257 9.73 -14.50 13.76
N ASP A 258 9.04 -15.60 13.48
CA ASP A 258 8.77 -16.65 14.46
C ASP A 258 9.86 -17.74 14.37
N LYS A 259 10.96 -17.53 15.10
CA LYS A 259 12.11 -18.45 15.14
C LYS A 259 11.69 -19.89 15.50
N ARG A 260 10.88 -20.04 16.54
CA ARG A 260 10.50 -21.37 17.05
C ARG A 260 9.72 -22.17 16.02
N LYS A 261 8.73 -21.55 15.35
CA LYS A 261 7.97 -22.22 14.28
C LYS A 261 8.83 -22.48 13.05
N THR A 262 9.73 -21.56 12.69
CA THR A 262 10.67 -21.78 11.59
C THR A 262 11.51 -23.03 11.81
N GLU A 263 12.11 -23.18 13.00
CA GLU A 263 12.90 -24.36 13.36
C GLU A 263 12.07 -25.64 13.36
N SER A 264 10.83 -25.57 13.86
CA SER A 264 9.92 -26.71 13.86
C SER A 264 9.59 -27.22 12.47
N TRP A 265 9.21 -26.30 11.55
CA TRP A 265 8.90 -26.66 10.17
C TRP A 265 10.14 -27.13 9.40
N LEU A 266 11.28 -26.50 9.60
CA LEU A 266 12.55 -26.89 9.00
C LEU A 266 12.96 -28.30 9.41
N LYS A 267 12.78 -28.64 10.71
CA LYS A 267 13.04 -30.00 11.22
C LYS A 267 12.17 -31.04 10.50
N GLN A 268 10.93 -30.70 10.13
CA GLN A 268 10.04 -31.60 9.40
C GLN A 268 10.41 -31.68 7.91
N ALA A 269 10.87 -30.59 7.30
CA ALA A 269 11.21 -30.54 5.88
C ALA A 269 12.51 -31.33 5.56
N ARG A 270 13.56 -31.20 6.41
CA ARG A 270 14.89 -31.77 6.15
C ARG A 270 14.91 -33.24 5.76
N PRO A 271 14.27 -34.17 6.49
CA PRO A 271 14.30 -35.60 6.14
C PRO A 271 13.53 -35.93 4.87
N LEU A 272 12.73 -35.01 4.36
CA LEU A 272 11.90 -35.20 3.18
C LEU A 272 12.56 -34.71 1.88
N ALA A 273 13.65 -33.97 1.96
CA ALA A 273 14.42 -33.49 0.79
C ALA A 273 15.21 -34.65 0.14
N ARG A 274 14.56 -35.42 -0.72
CA ARG A 274 15.13 -36.64 -1.33
C ARG A 274 15.67 -36.42 -2.73
N THR A 275 15.07 -35.52 -3.50
CA THR A 275 15.50 -35.22 -4.88
C THR A 275 16.53 -34.09 -4.90
N PRO A 276 17.40 -34.01 -5.94
CA PRO A 276 18.32 -32.90 -6.10
C PRO A 276 17.64 -31.52 -6.08
N VAL A 277 16.43 -31.43 -6.64
CA VAL A 277 15.64 -30.18 -6.66
C VAL A 277 15.22 -29.79 -5.24
N GLU A 278 14.68 -30.71 -4.47
CA GLU A 278 14.27 -30.47 -3.07
C GLU A 278 15.48 -30.12 -2.19
N GLN A 279 16.61 -30.77 -2.41
CA GLN A 279 17.87 -30.45 -1.68
C GLN A 279 18.37 -29.03 -2.00
N ASP A 280 18.29 -28.60 -3.25
CA ASP A 280 18.63 -27.23 -3.66
C ASP A 280 17.66 -26.20 -3.04
N GLN A 281 16.36 -26.48 -3.06
CA GLN A 281 15.35 -25.63 -2.42
C GLN A 281 15.60 -25.50 -0.92
N LEU A 282 15.90 -26.61 -0.23
CA LEU A 282 16.22 -26.61 1.19
C LEU A 282 17.49 -25.80 1.48
N LYS A 283 18.54 -25.99 0.69
CA LYS A 283 19.80 -25.25 0.82
C LYS A 283 19.59 -23.73 0.66
N ARG A 284 18.77 -23.31 -0.31
CA ARG A 284 18.42 -21.89 -0.47
C ARG A 284 17.69 -21.35 0.75
N PHE A 285 16.76 -22.10 1.28
CA PHE A 285 16.05 -21.70 2.51
C PHE A 285 17.02 -21.56 3.69
N GLU A 286 17.92 -22.54 3.89
CA GLU A 286 18.87 -22.54 4.98
C GLU A 286 19.86 -21.37 4.90
N ALA A 287 20.25 -20.92 3.72
CA ALA A 287 21.05 -19.73 3.54
C ALA A 287 20.31 -18.46 4.04
N ILE A 288 19.05 -18.27 3.63
CA ILE A 288 18.22 -17.14 4.09
C ILE A 288 17.97 -17.22 5.61
N TYR A 289 17.76 -18.43 6.12
CA TYR A 289 17.56 -18.67 7.55
C TYR A 289 18.83 -18.32 8.37
N ALA A 290 20.02 -18.68 7.87
CA ALA A 290 21.28 -18.34 8.53
C ALA A 290 21.49 -16.82 8.62
N GLU A 291 21.23 -16.08 7.53
CA GLU A 291 21.26 -14.60 7.54
C GLU A 291 20.29 -14.03 8.59
N ARG A 292 19.09 -14.59 8.70
CA ARG A 292 18.09 -14.12 9.68
C ARG A 292 18.50 -14.44 11.11
N GLN A 293 19.20 -15.55 11.35
CA GLN A 293 19.68 -15.92 12.69
C GLN A 293 20.68 -14.89 13.25
N GLU A 294 21.46 -14.22 12.42
CA GLU A 294 22.36 -13.15 12.86
C GLU A 294 21.59 -11.94 13.42
N VAL A 295 20.39 -11.67 12.89
CA VAL A 295 19.51 -10.59 13.35
C VAL A 295 18.79 -10.97 14.64
N TRP A 296 18.59 -12.27 14.90
CA TRP A 296 17.90 -12.78 16.11
C TRP A 296 18.83 -12.97 17.34
N LYS A 297 20.14 -12.71 17.18
CA LYS A 297 21.09 -12.68 18.29
C LYS A 297 20.99 -11.39 19.09
#